data_b2be969a00e29c26a8223e1e0a047963
#
_entry.id   b2be969a00e29c26a8223e1e0a047963
#
_cell.length_a   1.000
_cell.length_b   1.000
_cell.length_c   1.000
_cell.angle_alpha   90.00
_cell.angle_beta   90.00
_cell.angle_gamma   90.00
#
_symmetry.space_group_name_H-M   'P 1'
#
loop_
_entity.id
_entity.type
_entity.pdbx_description
1 polymer ?
#
loop_
_entity_poly.entity_id
_entity_poly.type
_entity_poly.pdbx_seq_one_letter_code
_entity_poly.pdbx_strand_id
1 'polypeptide(L)'
;VFSAFNFDFSKYDSAFYITIVVSGLLGVLISKRVQMTQMPELVGLFNGFGGGASGAIAYVELSNNSLVMSDFFVAIFSMVIGVFTFSGSIIAVLKLRGKLNNVNTTIANIFSAFLPPLILLPAIWEEMEILSLEYFMLLALIAGIIRVAVIGGADMPVVIAFLNSLSGIAAMSAGFIVNSIILIVAGALVGASGIILTLLMCAAMNRTLLDVLKGGFGGTAINNEYEKDPISTSPEDVAIQLSYAESVVIVPGYGMAVAQAQAAVKELTNTLKDKNIEVKFAIHPVAGRMPGHMNVLLAEVDIDYEDMFTLEI
;
A
#
# COMPACT_ATOMS: atom_id res chain seq x y z
N VAL A 1 -14.22 -24.53 20.29
CA VAL A 1 -13.82 -23.83 19.05
C VAL A 1 -13.00 -24.74 18.14
N PHE A 2 -12.08 -25.57 18.67
CA PHE A 2 -11.27 -26.51 17.86
C PHE A 2 -12.05 -27.70 17.27
N SER A 3 -13.19 -28.08 17.83
CA SER A 3 -14.01 -29.21 17.36
C SER A 3 -14.87 -28.89 16.12
N ALA A 4 -14.97 -27.60 15.70
CA ALA A 4 -15.69 -27.22 14.50
C ALA A 4 -14.86 -27.34 13.20
N PHE A 5 -13.57 -27.53 13.31
CA PHE A 5 -12.67 -27.77 12.18
C PHE A 5 -12.29 -29.26 12.14
N ASN A 6 -13.18 -30.10 11.62
CA ASN A 6 -12.80 -31.43 11.16
C ASN A 6 -11.91 -31.27 9.91
N PHE A 7 -10.66 -30.85 10.12
CA PHE A 7 -9.65 -30.84 9.08
C PHE A 7 -9.24 -32.29 8.83
N ASP A 8 -9.85 -32.89 7.83
CA ASP A 8 -9.46 -34.21 7.39
C ASP A 8 -8.20 -34.08 6.52
N PHE A 9 -7.07 -34.21 7.20
CA PHE A 9 -5.75 -34.10 6.58
C PHE A 9 -5.53 -35.15 5.49
N SER A 10 -6.29 -36.25 5.47
CA SER A 10 -6.14 -37.31 4.45
C SER A 10 -6.64 -36.89 3.05
N LYS A 11 -7.41 -35.81 2.96
CA LYS A 11 -7.98 -35.31 1.69
C LYS A 11 -7.04 -34.48 0.84
N TYR A 12 -5.91 -34.04 1.40
CA TYR A 12 -4.99 -33.15 0.69
C TYR A 12 -3.78 -33.91 0.16
N ASP A 13 -3.41 -33.57 -1.06
CA ASP A 13 -2.26 -34.17 -1.73
C ASP A 13 -0.94 -33.71 -1.07
N SER A 14 0.13 -34.48 -1.23
CA SER A 14 1.47 -34.16 -0.70
C SER A 14 1.96 -32.78 -1.13
N ALA A 15 1.58 -32.33 -2.33
CA ALA A 15 1.87 -30.99 -2.84
C ALA A 15 1.35 -29.88 -1.94
N PHE A 16 0.18 -30.03 -1.31
CA PHE A 16 -0.40 -29.06 -0.38
C PHE A 16 0.50 -28.86 0.85
N TYR A 17 0.94 -29.96 1.48
CA TYR A 17 1.81 -29.88 2.67
C TYR A 17 3.19 -29.29 2.34
N ILE A 18 3.77 -29.67 1.21
CA ILE A 18 5.04 -29.12 0.74
C ILE A 18 4.89 -27.60 0.53
N THR A 19 3.81 -27.16 -0.07
CA THR A 19 3.56 -25.72 -0.31
C THR A 19 3.45 -24.94 0.99
N ILE A 20 2.75 -25.45 2.00
CA ILE A 20 2.65 -24.81 3.33
C ILE A 20 4.02 -24.69 3.98
N VAL A 21 4.79 -25.79 4.00
CA VAL A 21 6.11 -25.79 4.63
C VAL A 21 7.06 -24.83 3.91
N VAL A 22 7.12 -24.90 2.58
CA VAL A 22 7.99 -24.03 1.77
C VAL A 22 7.62 -22.56 1.93
N SER A 23 6.33 -22.23 1.83
CA SER A 23 5.87 -20.84 1.98
C SER A 23 6.11 -20.31 3.40
N GLY A 24 5.90 -21.13 4.43
CA GLY A 24 6.20 -20.78 5.81
C GLY A 24 7.70 -20.52 6.05
N LEU A 25 8.57 -21.39 5.54
CA LEU A 25 10.01 -21.19 5.62
C LEU A 25 10.47 -19.92 4.88
N LEU A 26 9.95 -19.69 3.67
CA LEU A 26 10.23 -18.45 2.92
C LEU A 26 9.76 -17.22 3.69
N GLY A 27 8.58 -17.25 4.28
CA GLY A 27 8.05 -16.17 5.11
C GLY A 27 8.97 -15.84 6.30
N VAL A 28 9.42 -16.85 7.03
CA VAL A 28 10.38 -16.69 8.14
C VAL A 28 11.73 -16.13 7.66
N LEU A 29 12.25 -16.62 6.55
CA LEU A 29 13.51 -16.12 6.00
C LEU A 29 13.42 -14.65 5.57
N ILE A 30 12.32 -14.27 4.94
CA ILE A 30 12.06 -12.89 4.51
C ILE A 30 11.93 -11.99 5.74
N SER A 31 11.11 -12.37 6.74
CA SER A 31 10.86 -11.56 7.93
C SER A 31 12.13 -11.27 8.74
N LYS A 32 13.07 -12.21 8.78
CA LYS A 32 14.37 -12.02 9.47
C LYS A 32 15.35 -11.10 8.74
N ARG A 33 15.17 -10.88 7.42
CA ARG A 33 16.08 -10.09 6.60
C ARG A 33 15.57 -8.70 6.26
N VAL A 34 14.29 -8.44 6.45
CA VAL A 34 13.68 -7.16 6.10
C VAL A 34 13.95 -6.13 7.17
N GLN A 35 14.46 -4.97 6.75
CA GLN A 35 14.65 -3.80 7.60
C GLN A 35 13.34 -3.00 7.72
N MET A 36 13.18 -2.23 8.80
CA MET A 36 12.00 -1.37 9.02
C MET A 36 11.72 -0.44 7.84
N THR A 37 12.77 0.08 7.20
CA THR A 37 12.66 0.95 6.02
C THR A 37 12.09 0.25 4.79
N GLN A 38 12.14 -1.09 4.73
CA GLN A 38 11.62 -1.92 3.63
C GLN A 38 10.20 -2.46 3.90
N MET A 39 9.64 -2.21 5.09
CA MET A 39 8.31 -2.71 5.46
C MET A 39 7.20 -2.33 4.48
N PRO A 40 7.11 -1.08 3.97
CA PRO A 40 6.06 -0.72 3.00
C PRO A 40 6.14 -1.52 1.70
N GLU A 41 7.35 -1.86 1.27
CA GLU A 41 7.57 -2.70 0.08
C GLU A 41 7.10 -4.13 0.31
N LEU A 42 7.41 -4.68 1.48
CA LEU A 42 6.99 -6.02 1.87
C LEU A 42 5.47 -6.12 2.02
N VAL A 43 4.86 -5.13 2.67
CA VAL A 43 3.40 -5.04 2.81
C VAL A 43 2.72 -4.95 1.45
N GLY A 44 3.25 -4.11 0.54
CA GLY A 44 2.76 -4.01 -0.83
C GLY A 44 2.86 -5.34 -1.58
N LEU A 45 3.97 -6.07 -1.42
CA LEU A 45 4.17 -7.37 -2.05
C LEU A 45 3.18 -8.42 -1.53
N PHE A 46 3.01 -8.53 -0.21
CA PHE A 46 2.05 -9.47 0.39
C PHE A 46 0.61 -9.14 0.03
N ASN A 47 0.28 -7.85 -0.05
CA ASN A 47 -1.02 -7.42 -0.56
C ASN A 47 -1.25 -7.91 -1.99
N GLY A 48 -0.25 -7.76 -2.86
CA GLY A 48 -0.31 -8.29 -4.23
C GLY A 48 -0.57 -9.79 -4.26
N PHE A 49 0.16 -10.58 -3.47
CA PHE A 49 -0.06 -12.02 -3.40
C PHE A 49 -1.46 -12.38 -2.88
N GLY A 50 -2.00 -11.63 -1.90
CA GLY A 50 -3.36 -11.82 -1.41
C GLY A 50 -4.42 -11.58 -2.50
N GLY A 51 -4.28 -10.49 -3.26
CA GLY A 51 -5.12 -10.21 -4.42
C GLY A 51 -5.01 -11.28 -5.50
N GLY A 52 -3.77 -11.65 -5.85
CA GLY A 52 -3.50 -12.70 -6.83
C GLY A 52 -4.06 -14.07 -6.44
N ALA A 53 -3.97 -14.45 -5.16
CA ALA A 53 -4.55 -15.69 -4.65
C ALA A 53 -6.09 -15.69 -4.79
N SER A 54 -6.75 -14.58 -4.42
CA SER A 54 -8.20 -14.42 -4.58
C SER A 54 -8.63 -14.51 -6.05
N GLY A 55 -7.87 -13.87 -6.94
CA GLY A 55 -8.09 -13.96 -8.39
C GLY A 55 -7.90 -15.38 -8.94
N ALA A 56 -6.89 -16.11 -8.45
CA ALA A 56 -6.64 -17.48 -8.86
C ALA A 56 -7.74 -18.44 -8.39
N ILE A 57 -8.25 -18.29 -7.15
CA ILE A 57 -9.40 -19.06 -6.65
C ILE A 57 -10.61 -18.84 -7.58
N ALA A 58 -10.93 -17.60 -7.89
CA ALA A 58 -12.05 -17.27 -8.76
C ALA A 58 -11.87 -17.85 -10.18
N TYR A 59 -10.66 -17.81 -10.73
CA TYR A 59 -10.34 -18.40 -12.03
C TYR A 59 -10.56 -19.93 -12.06
N VAL A 60 -10.09 -20.63 -11.02
CA VAL A 60 -10.26 -22.08 -10.90
C VAL A 60 -11.74 -22.46 -10.83
N GLU A 61 -12.53 -21.73 -10.03
CA GLU A 61 -13.96 -21.97 -9.93
C GLU A 61 -14.71 -21.70 -11.25
N LEU A 62 -14.36 -20.61 -11.95
CA LEU A 62 -14.89 -20.30 -13.28
C LEU A 62 -14.56 -21.35 -14.33
N SER A 63 -13.37 -21.98 -14.22
CA SER A 63 -12.90 -22.96 -15.20
C SER A 63 -13.49 -24.36 -14.97
N ASN A 64 -13.80 -24.71 -13.71
CA ASN A 64 -14.15 -26.08 -13.34
C ASN A 64 -15.66 -26.29 -13.12
N ASN A 65 -16.43 -25.24 -12.83
CA ASN A 65 -17.81 -25.34 -12.41
C ASN A 65 -18.76 -24.59 -13.36
N SER A 66 -19.91 -25.17 -13.63
CA SER A 66 -21.04 -24.45 -14.21
C SER A 66 -21.71 -23.62 -13.12
N LEU A 67 -21.21 -22.39 -12.94
CA LEU A 67 -21.73 -21.47 -11.94
C LEU A 67 -23.12 -20.95 -12.34
N VAL A 68 -23.97 -20.68 -11.33
CA VAL A 68 -25.19 -19.92 -11.51
C VAL A 68 -24.81 -18.49 -11.93
N MET A 69 -25.64 -17.83 -12.72
CA MET A 69 -25.34 -16.49 -13.27
C MET A 69 -24.87 -15.47 -12.22
N SER A 70 -25.46 -15.48 -11.02
CA SER A 70 -25.04 -14.61 -9.91
C SER A 70 -23.59 -14.86 -9.49
N ASP A 71 -23.22 -16.13 -9.32
CA ASP A 71 -21.90 -16.54 -8.84
C ASP A 71 -20.83 -16.32 -9.93
N PHE A 72 -21.22 -16.48 -11.19
CA PHE A 72 -20.40 -16.16 -12.34
C PHE A 72 -19.94 -14.71 -12.36
N PHE A 73 -20.85 -13.74 -12.15
CA PHE A 73 -20.46 -12.32 -12.08
C PHE A 73 -19.58 -12.01 -10.87
N VAL A 74 -19.87 -12.61 -9.71
CA VAL A 74 -19.04 -12.44 -8.51
C VAL A 74 -17.66 -13.02 -8.73
N ALA A 75 -17.54 -14.14 -9.44
CA ALA A 75 -16.28 -14.78 -9.76
C ALA A 75 -15.43 -13.93 -10.73
N ILE A 76 -16.03 -13.43 -11.82
CA ILE A 76 -15.32 -12.50 -12.74
C ILE A 76 -14.86 -11.25 -11.98
N PHE A 77 -15.71 -10.67 -11.14
CA PHE A 77 -15.40 -9.50 -10.34
C PHE A 77 -14.20 -9.78 -9.40
N SER A 78 -14.21 -10.90 -8.67
CA SER A 78 -13.11 -11.33 -7.81
C SER A 78 -11.81 -11.52 -8.59
N MET A 79 -11.89 -12.20 -9.74
CA MET A 79 -10.75 -12.46 -10.61
C MET A 79 -10.13 -11.16 -11.13
N VAL A 80 -10.94 -10.27 -11.68
CA VAL A 80 -10.47 -8.99 -12.26
C VAL A 80 -9.84 -8.11 -11.21
N ILE A 81 -10.50 -7.90 -10.06
CA ILE A 81 -9.95 -7.07 -8.97
C ILE A 81 -8.71 -7.72 -8.37
N GLY A 82 -8.70 -9.03 -8.18
CA GLY A 82 -7.55 -9.75 -7.63
C GLY A 82 -6.31 -9.62 -8.51
N VAL A 83 -6.44 -9.83 -9.82
CA VAL A 83 -5.35 -9.70 -10.81
C VAL A 83 -4.90 -8.24 -10.95
N PHE A 84 -5.83 -7.28 -10.99
CA PHE A 84 -5.53 -5.85 -10.99
C PHE A 84 -4.69 -5.46 -9.76
N THR A 85 -5.10 -5.92 -8.59
CA THR A 85 -4.40 -5.64 -7.34
C THR A 85 -3.02 -6.27 -7.30
N PHE A 86 -2.88 -7.50 -7.79
CA PHE A 86 -1.59 -8.17 -7.91
C PHE A 86 -0.60 -7.38 -8.75
N SER A 87 -0.98 -7.04 -9.98
CA SER A 87 -0.12 -6.30 -10.88
C SER A 87 0.17 -4.88 -10.40
N GLY A 88 -0.84 -4.17 -9.89
CA GLY A 88 -0.71 -2.84 -9.31
C GLY A 88 0.24 -2.81 -8.11
N SER A 89 0.15 -3.81 -7.22
CA SER A 89 1.03 -3.91 -6.05
C SER A 89 2.49 -4.15 -6.44
N ILE A 90 2.76 -4.96 -7.47
CA ILE A 90 4.13 -5.14 -7.98
C ILE A 90 4.70 -3.81 -8.47
N ILE A 91 3.92 -3.05 -9.25
CA ILE A 91 4.35 -1.73 -9.75
C ILE A 91 4.58 -0.74 -8.60
N ALA A 92 3.70 -0.74 -7.58
CA ALA A 92 3.87 0.11 -6.40
C ALA A 92 5.18 -0.21 -5.67
N VAL A 93 5.51 -1.48 -5.47
CA VAL A 93 6.78 -1.92 -4.86
C VAL A 93 8.00 -1.49 -5.69
N LEU A 94 7.94 -1.65 -7.02
CA LEU A 94 9.03 -1.23 -7.91
C LEU A 94 9.26 0.28 -7.88
N LYS A 95 8.19 1.06 -7.75
CA LYS A 95 8.28 2.52 -7.58
C LYS A 95 8.84 2.93 -6.23
N LEU A 96 8.42 2.28 -5.14
CA LEU A 96 9.01 2.52 -3.81
C LEU A 96 10.52 2.26 -3.80
N ARG A 97 10.98 1.25 -4.55
CA ARG A 97 12.40 0.96 -4.72
C ARG A 97 13.15 1.92 -5.67
N GLY A 98 12.46 2.90 -6.25
CA GLY A 98 13.05 3.82 -7.22
C GLY A 98 13.47 3.17 -8.55
N LYS A 99 12.97 1.96 -8.85
CA LYS A 99 13.31 1.23 -10.09
C LYS A 99 12.47 1.61 -11.30
N LEU A 100 11.36 2.33 -11.08
CA LEU A 100 10.47 2.79 -12.14
C LEU A 100 10.33 4.31 -12.09
N ASN A 101 10.62 4.95 -13.23
CA ASN A 101 10.37 6.37 -13.45
C ASN A 101 8.87 6.63 -13.72
N ASN A 102 8.46 7.88 -13.58
CA ASN A 102 7.09 8.27 -13.88
C ASN A 102 6.80 8.11 -15.38
N VAL A 103 5.67 7.43 -15.68
CA VAL A 103 5.16 7.28 -17.04
C VAL A 103 4.36 8.53 -17.42
N ASN A 104 4.29 8.85 -18.72
CA ASN A 104 3.50 9.95 -19.21
C ASN A 104 2.01 9.79 -18.83
N THR A 105 1.53 10.70 -18.00
CA THR A 105 0.20 10.66 -17.39
C THR A 105 -0.92 10.74 -18.43
N THR A 106 -0.73 11.50 -19.50
CA THR A 106 -1.75 11.70 -20.55
C THR A 106 -2.03 10.40 -21.28
N ILE A 107 -0.99 9.70 -21.74
CA ILE A 107 -1.12 8.42 -22.48
C ILE A 107 -1.78 7.38 -21.59
N ALA A 108 -1.32 7.24 -20.35
CA ALA A 108 -1.85 6.25 -19.42
C ALA A 108 -3.30 6.55 -19.00
N ASN A 109 -3.69 7.82 -18.84
CA ASN A 109 -5.07 8.19 -18.56
C ASN A 109 -6.00 7.89 -19.73
N ILE A 110 -5.56 8.12 -20.98
CA ILE A 110 -6.32 7.73 -22.18
C ILE A 110 -6.53 6.20 -22.18
N PHE A 111 -5.46 5.40 -22.06
CA PHE A 111 -5.58 3.94 -22.02
C PHE A 111 -6.48 3.46 -20.88
N SER A 112 -6.36 4.05 -19.69
CA SER A 112 -7.17 3.65 -18.53
C SER A 112 -8.65 4.03 -18.66
N ALA A 113 -9.01 5.01 -19.46
CA ALA A 113 -10.41 5.36 -19.74
C ALA A 113 -11.10 4.33 -20.65
N PHE A 114 -10.34 3.67 -21.53
CA PHE A 114 -10.87 2.64 -22.42
C PHE A 114 -10.92 1.23 -21.78
N LEU A 115 -10.19 0.99 -20.71
CA LEU A 115 -10.14 -0.32 -20.05
C LEU A 115 -11.47 -0.78 -19.43
N PRO A 116 -12.23 0.04 -18.66
CA PRO A 116 -13.52 -0.38 -18.11
C PRO A 116 -14.54 -0.80 -19.17
N PRO A 117 -14.79 -0.01 -20.24
CA PRO A 117 -15.69 -0.46 -21.31
C PRO A 117 -15.16 -1.71 -22.01
N LEU A 118 -13.86 -1.88 -22.18
CA LEU A 118 -13.29 -3.07 -22.79
C LEU A 118 -13.48 -4.34 -21.94
N ILE A 119 -13.46 -4.20 -20.61
CA ILE A 119 -13.75 -5.29 -19.66
C ILE A 119 -15.26 -5.62 -19.66
N LEU A 120 -16.13 -4.62 -19.83
CA LEU A 120 -17.58 -4.80 -19.79
C LEU A 120 -18.18 -5.25 -21.14
N LEU A 121 -17.51 -4.99 -22.24
CA LEU A 121 -18.00 -5.26 -23.60
C LEU A 121 -18.40 -6.73 -23.80
N PRO A 122 -17.64 -7.73 -23.33
CA PRO A 122 -18.03 -9.13 -23.46
C PRO A 122 -19.22 -9.55 -22.60
N ALA A 123 -19.45 -8.85 -21.48
CA ALA A 123 -20.60 -9.13 -20.60
C ALA A 123 -21.93 -8.71 -21.23
N ILE A 124 -21.90 -7.84 -22.25
CA ILE A 124 -23.07 -7.30 -22.93
C ILE A 124 -23.41 -8.12 -24.20
N TRP A 125 -22.45 -8.87 -24.74
CA TRP A 125 -22.59 -9.59 -26.00
C TRP A 125 -22.59 -11.11 -25.78
N GLU A 126 -23.78 -11.66 -25.61
CA GLU A 126 -24.03 -13.09 -25.34
C GLU A 126 -23.49 -14.05 -26.43
N GLU A 127 -23.18 -13.55 -27.63
CA GLU A 127 -22.69 -14.38 -28.75
C GLU A 127 -21.15 -14.53 -28.80
N MET A 128 -20.41 -13.91 -27.88
CA MET A 128 -18.94 -14.02 -27.89
C MET A 128 -18.44 -15.16 -26.99
N GLU A 129 -18.68 -16.42 -27.40
CA GLU A 129 -17.97 -17.61 -26.88
C GLU A 129 -16.44 -17.52 -27.01
N ILE A 130 -15.91 -16.46 -27.64
CA ILE A 130 -14.51 -16.29 -28.05
C ILE A 130 -13.69 -15.56 -26.97
N LEU A 131 -14.31 -14.87 -26.00
CA LEU A 131 -13.53 -14.21 -24.96
C LEU A 131 -13.29 -15.13 -23.78
N SER A 132 -12.15 -15.79 -23.82
CA SER A 132 -11.65 -16.64 -22.75
C SER A 132 -11.44 -15.85 -21.46
N LEU A 133 -11.53 -16.51 -20.32
CA LEU A 133 -11.24 -15.94 -18.99
C LEU A 133 -9.85 -15.28 -18.95
N GLU A 134 -8.92 -15.80 -19.76
CA GLU A 134 -7.56 -15.28 -19.93
C GLU A 134 -7.55 -13.84 -20.48
N TYR A 135 -8.51 -13.48 -21.32
CA TYR A 135 -8.64 -12.12 -21.81
C TYR A 135 -8.96 -11.13 -20.70
N PHE A 136 -9.91 -11.47 -19.81
CA PHE A 136 -10.22 -10.63 -18.64
C PHE A 136 -9.04 -10.52 -17.70
N MET A 137 -8.31 -11.62 -17.48
CA MET A 137 -7.09 -11.61 -16.66
C MET A 137 -6.02 -10.71 -17.27
N LEU A 138 -5.78 -10.81 -18.59
CA LEU A 138 -4.79 -9.99 -19.29
C LEU A 138 -5.14 -8.51 -19.21
N LEU A 139 -6.40 -8.15 -19.45
CA LEU A 139 -6.86 -6.76 -19.35
C LEU A 139 -6.73 -6.23 -17.92
N ALA A 140 -7.11 -7.01 -16.92
CA ALA A 140 -6.98 -6.63 -15.51
C ALA A 140 -5.52 -6.42 -15.11
N LEU A 141 -4.61 -7.29 -15.58
CA LEU A 141 -3.18 -7.18 -15.35
C LEU A 141 -2.61 -5.90 -15.98
N ILE A 142 -2.93 -5.63 -17.23
CA ILE A 142 -2.51 -4.41 -17.93
C ILE A 142 -3.08 -3.16 -17.23
N ALA A 143 -4.35 -3.20 -16.81
CA ALA A 143 -5.01 -2.12 -16.10
C ALA A 143 -4.29 -1.76 -14.81
N GLY A 144 -3.94 -2.76 -13.99
CA GLY A 144 -3.20 -2.56 -12.74
C GLY A 144 -1.82 -1.96 -12.97
N ILE A 145 -1.09 -2.45 -13.98
CA ILE A 145 0.22 -1.90 -14.36
C ILE A 145 0.09 -0.42 -14.76
N ILE A 146 -0.77 -0.11 -15.72
CA ILE A 146 -0.88 1.24 -16.27
C ILE A 146 -1.35 2.21 -15.19
N ARG A 147 -2.36 1.82 -14.40
CA ARG A 147 -2.97 2.69 -13.40
C ARG A 147 -2.02 3.09 -12.29
N VAL A 148 -1.24 2.15 -11.79
CA VAL A 148 -0.29 2.42 -10.71
C VAL A 148 1.01 3.04 -11.23
N ALA A 149 1.42 2.74 -12.47
CA ALA A 149 2.61 3.32 -13.08
C ALA A 149 2.56 4.85 -13.23
N VAL A 150 1.37 5.44 -13.32
CA VAL A 150 1.18 6.90 -13.44
C VAL A 150 1.35 7.63 -12.11
N ILE A 151 1.05 6.96 -10.99
CA ILE A 151 0.99 7.59 -9.68
C ILE A 151 2.40 7.87 -9.17
N GLY A 152 2.62 9.04 -8.59
CA GLY A 152 3.92 9.44 -8.05
C GLY A 152 4.37 8.61 -6.85
N GLY A 153 5.69 8.49 -6.65
CA GLY A 153 6.26 7.72 -5.53
C GLY A 153 5.82 8.23 -4.15
N ALA A 154 5.58 9.53 -4.02
CA ALA A 154 5.11 10.14 -2.77
C ALA A 154 3.69 9.69 -2.38
N ASP A 155 2.84 9.36 -3.36
CA ASP A 155 1.47 8.89 -3.15
C ASP A 155 1.39 7.36 -2.94
N MET A 156 2.50 6.62 -3.07
CA MET A 156 2.49 5.15 -2.99
C MET A 156 1.93 4.59 -1.68
N PRO A 157 2.13 5.17 -0.50
CA PRO A 157 1.51 4.67 0.72
C PRO A 157 -0.04 4.67 0.65
N VAL A 158 -0.64 5.71 0.08
CA VAL A 158 -2.09 5.80 -0.14
C VAL A 158 -2.54 4.73 -1.13
N VAL A 159 -1.78 4.55 -2.22
CA VAL A 159 -2.09 3.54 -3.26
C VAL A 159 -2.02 2.12 -2.68
N ILE A 160 -1.03 1.82 -1.84
CA ILE A 160 -0.92 0.50 -1.19
C ILE A 160 -2.11 0.26 -0.26
N ALA A 161 -2.53 1.26 0.53
CA ALA A 161 -3.71 1.16 1.37
C ALA A 161 -4.98 0.91 0.54
N PHE A 162 -5.13 1.61 -0.58
CA PHE A 162 -6.24 1.40 -1.52
C PHE A 162 -6.21 0.01 -2.16
N LEU A 163 -5.06 -0.44 -2.65
CA LEU A 163 -4.89 -1.79 -3.21
C LEU A 163 -5.17 -2.87 -2.15
N ASN A 164 -4.81 -2.62 -0.87
CA ASN A 164 -5.16 -3.53 0.22
C ASN A 164 -6.68 -3.64 0.41
N SER A 165 -7.40 -2.53 0.29
CA SER A 165 -8.86 -2.56 0.29
C SER A 165 -9.42 -3.41 -0.86
N LEU A 166 -8.88 -3.24 -2.07
CA LEU A 166 -9.28 -4.05 -3.23
C LEU A 166 -8.97 -5.54 -3.04
N SER A 167 -7.82 -5.89 -2.44
CA SER A 167 -7.52 -7.28 -2.07
C SER A 167 -8.54 -7.86 -1.10
N GLY A 168 -8.97 -7.06 -0.10
CA GLY A 168 -10.03 -7.45 0.82
C GLY A 168 -11.36 -7.70 0.11
N ILE A 169 -11.75 -6.82 -0.81
CA ILE A 169 -12.97 -6.98 -1.61
C ILE A 169 -12.89 -8.22 -2.51
N ALA A 170 -11.74 -8.47 -3.15
CA ALA A 170 -11.52 -9.66 -3.95
C ALA A 170 -11.62 -10.94 -3.10
N ALA A 171 -11.04 -10.95 -1.90
CA ALA A 171 -11.12 -12.07 -0.96
C ALA A 171 -12.55 -12.30 -0.46
N MET A 172 -13.30 -11.24 -0.15
CA MET A 172 -14.72 -11.33 0.20
C MET A 172 -15.52 -11.97 -0.93
N SER A 173 -15.32 -11.50 -2.15
CA SER A 173 -16.01 -12.03 -3.34
C SER A 173 -15.65 -13.49 -3.61
N ALA A 174 -14.37 -13.87 -3.50
CA ALA A 174 -13.92 -15.26 -3.56
C ALA A 174 -14.60 -16.12 -2.46
N GLY A 175 -14.76 -15.55 -1.26
CA GLY A 175 -15.44 -16.20 -0.15
C GLY A 175 -16.90 -16.58 -0.45
N PHE A 176 -17.64 -15.77 -1.20
CA PHE A 176 -18.99 -16.12 -1.64
C PHE A 176 -18.97 -17.31 -2.60
N ILE A 177 -18.02 -17.38 -3.51
CA ILE A 177 -17.92 -18.44 -4.51
C ILE A 177 -17.59 -19.79 -3.86
N VAL A 178 -16.62 -19.79 -2.92
CA VAL A 178 -16.23 -21.03 -2.21
C VAL A 178 -17.06 -21.31 -0.94
N ASN A 179 -18.10 -20.53 -0.69
CA ASN A 179 -18.99 -20.64 0.48
C ASN A 179 -18.24 -20.60 1.83
N SER A 180 -17.20 -19.78 1.94
CA SER A 180 -16.39 -19.62 3.14
C SER A 180 -16.76 -18.36 3.91
N ILE A 181 -17.54 -18.49 4.99
CA ILE A 181 -17.95 -17.38 5.86
C ILE A 181 -16.72 -16.63 6.42
N ILE A 182 -15.69 -17.38 6.78
CA ILE A 182 -14.45 -16.79 7.33
C ILE A 182 -13.81 -15.87 6.31
N LEU A 183 -13.71 -16.29 5.05
CA LEU A 183 -13.12 -15.49 3.97
C LEU A 183 -13.98 -14.26 3.64
N ILE A 184 -15.32 -14.40 3.67
CA ILE A 184 -16.25 -13.28 3.49
C ILE A 184 -16.02 -12.22 4.57
N VAL A 185 -16.08 -12.62 5.84
CA VAL A 185 -15.95 -11.69 6.97
C VAL A 185 -14.55 -11.06 7.01
N ALA A 186 -13.49 -11.85 6.88
CA ALA A 186 -12.13 -11.34 6.87
C ALA A 186 -11.90 -10.38 5.70
N GLY A 187 -12.35 -10.74 4.50
CA GLY A 187 -12.25 -9.90 3.30
C GLY A 187 -13.03 -8.59 3.44
N ALA A 188 -14.23 -8.63 4.01
CA ALA A 188 -15.04 -7.44 4.27
C ALA A 188 -14.36 -6.49 5.26
N LEU A 189 -13.80 -7.01 6.35
CA LEU A 189 -13.09 -6.22 7.36
C LEU A 189 -11.82 -5.58 6.77
N VAL A 190 -11.03 -6.32 6.02
CA VAL A 190 -9.83 -5.81 5.35
C VAL A 190 -10.20 -4.76 4.30
N GLY A 191 -11.25 -5.03 3.51
CA GLY A 191 -11.76 -4.09 2.51
C GLY A 191 -12.20 -2.76 3.13
N ALA A 192 -13.03 -2.82 4.17
CA ALA A 192 -13.53 -1.64 4.86
C ALA A 192 -12.40 -0.85 5.56
N SER A 193 -11.54 -1.53 6.32
CA SER A 193 -10.42 -0.87 7.01
C SER A 193 -9.44 -0.22 6.04
N GLY A 194 -9.18 -0.87 4.90
CA GLY A 194 -8.31 -0.34 3.85
C GLY A 194 -8.89 0.94 3.21
N ILE A 195 -10.22 0.99 2.93
CA ILE A 195 -10.87 2.21 2.42
C ILE A 195 -10.80 3.34 3.45
N ILE A 196 -11.14 3.07 4.70
CA ILE A 196 -11.10 4.07 5.77
C ILE A 196 -9.69 4.65 5.90
N LEU A 197 -8.67 3.80 5.96
CA LEU A 197 -7.29 4.23 6.04
C LEU A 197 -6.89 5.08 4.83
N THR A 198 -7.27 4.66 3.62
CA THR A 198 -7.00 5.40 2.39
C THR A 198 -7.59 6.81 2.43
N LEU A 199 -8.85 6.94 2.86
CA LEU A 199 -9.53 8.25 2.95
C LEU A 199 -8.91 9.14 4.02
N LEU A 200 -8.53 8.60 5.18
CA LEU A 200 -7.83 9.34 6.23
C LEU A 200 -6.47 9.84 5.75
N MET A 201 -5.71 9.01 5.02
CA MET A 201 -4.43 9.41 4.44
C MET A 201 -4.61 10.50 3.38
N CYS A 202 -5.63 10.39 2.52
CA CYS A 202 -5.96 11.42 1.54
C CYS A 202 -6.30 12.75 2.24
N ALA A 203 -7.12 12.71 3.29
CA ALA A 203 -7.47 13.90 4.07
C ALA A 203 -6.23 14.53 4.73
N ALA A 204 -5.35 13.72 5.33
CA ALA A 204 -4.10 14.19 5.91
C ALA A 204 -3.15 14.85 4.90
N MET A 205 -3.24 14.45 3.62
CA MET A 205 -2.47 15.05 2.52
C MET A 205 -3.20 16.23 1.84
N ASN A 206 -4.36 16.64 2.33
CA ASN A 206 -5.21 17.66 1.71
C ASN A 206 -5.54 17.34 0.24
N ARG A 207 -5.83 16.06 -0.08
CA ARG A 207 -6.09 15.59 -1.44
C ARG A 207 -7.29 14.66 -1.46
N THR A 208 -7.93 14.56 -2.62
CA THR A 208 -8.96 13.54 -2.83
C THR A 208 -8.34 12.24 -3.36
N LEU A 209 -8.98 11.11 -3.09
CA LEU A 209 -8.57 9.82 -3.65
C LEU A 209 -8.53 9.84 -5.19
N LEU A 210 -9.47 10.55 -5.82
CA LEU A 210 -9.51 10.70 -7.27
C LEU A 210 -8.29 11.45 -7.80
N ASP A 211 -7.80 12.47 -7.09
CA ASP A 211 -6.60 13.21 -7.48
C ASP A 211 -5.36 12.33 -7.40
N VAL A 212 -5.25 11.52 -6.35
CA VAL A 212 -4.17 10.53 -6.20
C VAL A 212 -4.21 9.54 -7.35
N LEU A 213 -5.37 8.95 -7.62
CA LEU A 213 -5.52 7.96 -8.69
C LEU A 213 -5.31 8.52 -10.09
N LYS A 214 -5.57 9.80 -10.33
CA LYS A 214 -5.27 10.47 -11.61
C LYS A 214 -3.77 10.77 -11.82
N GLY A 215 -2.93 10.49 -10.82
CA GLY A 215 -1.50 10.75 -10.91
C GLY A 215 -1.13 12.25 -10.77
N GLY A 216 -1.90 13.01 -10.03
CA GLY A 216 -1.86 14.47 -9.95
C GLY A 216 -0.62 15.14 -9.33
N PHE A 217 0.46 14.46 -9.04
CA PHE A 217 1.73 15.09 -8.67
C PHE A 217 2.61 15.49 -9.89
N GLY A 218 2.16 15.20 -11.11
CA GLY A 218 2.90 15.57 -12.32
C GLY A 218 2.39 16.83 -13.03
N GLY A 219 1.34 17.50 -12.53
CA GLY A 219 0.63 18.49 -13.32
C GLY A 219 0.44 19.89 -12.74
N THR A 220 0.72 20.10 -11.48
CA THR A 220 0.93 21.47 -10.94
C THR A 220 2.18 21.41 -10.08
N ALA A 221 3.34 21.57 -10.73
CA ALA A 221 4.31 22.42 -10.09
C ALA A 221 3.49 23.68 -9.72
N ILE A 222 3.14 23.83 -8.45
CA ILE A 222 2.97 25.16 -7.92
C ILE A 222 4.29 25.81 -8.32
N ASN A 223 4.26 26.66 -9.33
CA ASN A 223 5.31 27.64 -9.53
C ASN A 223 5.30 28.48 -8.26
N ASN A 224 5.89 27.93 -7.21
CA ASN A 224 6.33 28.72 -6.11
C ASN A 224 7.44 29.57 -6.70
N GLU A 225 7.10 30.81 -7.02
CA GLU A 225 8.05 31.91 -7.26
C GLU A 225 8.97 32.16 -6.04
N TYR A 226 9.19 31.18 -5.22
CA TYR A 226 10.15 31.14 -4.13
C TYR A 226 11.30 30.16 -4.44
N GLU A 227 11.84 30.20 -5.66
CA GLU A 227 13.22 29.79 -5.88
C GLU A 227 14.15 30.89 -5.31
N LYS A 228 14.10 31.07 -3.99
CA LYS A 228 15.26 31.61 -3.30
C LYS A 228 16.24 30.48 -3.19
N ASP A 229 17.42 30.68 -3.76
CA ASP A 229 18.52 29.75 -3.55
C ASP A 229 18.64 29.45 -2.05
N PRO A 230 18.72 28.15 -1.65
CA PRO A 230 18.81 27.80 -0.23
C PRO A 230 20.07 28.43 0.35
N ILE A 231 19.93 29.11 1.48
CA ILE A 231 21.06 29.67 2.22
C ILE A 231 21.82 28.50 2.83
N SER A 232 23.03 28.28 2.38
CA SER A 232 23.93 27.28 2.96
C SER A 232 24.39 27.71 4.33
N THR A 233 24.35 26.79 5.32
CA THR A 233 24.85 27.01 6.68
C THR A 233 25.73 25.85 7.13
N SER A 234 26.55 26.05 8.15
CA SER A 234 27.38 25.01 8.72
C SER A 234 26.74 24.37 9.96
N PRO A 235 27.11 23.13 10.31
CA PRO A 235 26.64 22.52 11.57
C PRO A 235 27.01 23.37 12.81
N GLU A 236 28.13 24.07 12.77
CA GLU A 236 28.61 24.93 13.84
C GLU A 236 27.69 26.15 14.02
N ASP A 237 27.29 26.78 12.92
CA ASP A 237 26.35 27.92 12.94
C ASP A 237 24.98 27.48 13.49
N VAL A 238 24.50 26.32 13.08
CA VAL A 238 23.22 25.76 13.60
C VAL A 238 23.35 25.45 15.09
N ALA A 239 24.45 24.87 15.54
CA ALA A 239 24.68 24.58 16.96
C ALA A 239 24.69 25.84 17.82
N ILE A 240 25.26 26.95 17.32
CA ILE A 240 25.21 28.24 17.98
C ILE A 240 23.79 28.74 18.08
N GLN A 241 23.02 28.71 16.99
CA GLN A 241 21.60 29.14 17.00
C GLN A 241 20.77 28.32 17.98
N LEU A 242 20.91 27.00 17.98
CA LEU A 242 20.22 26.10 18.90
C LEU A 242 20.56 26.36 20.37
N SER A 243 21.80 26.76 20.65
CA SER A 243 22.23 27.03 22.05
C SER A 243 21.58 28.29 22.66
N TYR A 244 21.05 29.19 21.83
CA TYR A 244 20.34 30.40 22.26
C TYR A 244 18.81 30.29 22.08
N ALA A 245 18.31 29.14 21.62
CA ALA A 245 16.89 28.92 21.45
C ALA A 245 16.20 28.68 22.80
N GLU A 246 14.99 29.19 22.99
CA GLU A 246 14.12 28.86 24.14
C GLU A 246 13.35 27.58 23.92
N SER A 247 12.95 27.32 22.65
CA SER A 247 12.26 26.10 22.24
C SER A 247 12.71 25.66 20.85
N VAL A 248 12.70 24.35 20.63
CA VAL A 248 13.06 23.73 19.34
C VAL A 248 11.97 22.75 18.93
N VAL A 249 11.47 22.90 17.70
CA VAL A 249 10.53 21.95 17.09
C VAL A 249 11.25 21.16 16.01
N ILE A 250 11.33 19.85 16.19
CA ILE A 250 11.92 18.92 15.24
C ILE A 250 10.79 18.34 14.37
N VAL A 251 10.89 18.50 13.05
CA VAL A 251 9.94 17.97 12.08
C VAL A 251 10.60 16.80 11.33
N PRO A 252 10.44 15.55 11.83
CA PRO A 252 11.10 14.40 11.23
C PRO A 252 10.46 14.03 9.89
N GLY A 253 11.31 13.75 8.91
CA GLY A 253 10.90 13.29 7.60
C GLY A 253 11.47 11.92 7.24
N TYR A 254 11.15 11.41 6.06
CA TYR A 254 11.62 10.13 5.57
C TYR A 254 13.16 10.04 5.51
N GLY A 255 13.86 11.15 5.32
CA GLY A 255 15.32 11.20 5.36
C GLY A 255 15.92 10.69 6.67
N MET A 256 15.29 10.96 7.82
CA MET A 256 15.69 10.41 9.12
C MET A 256 15.65 8.88 9.13
N ALA A 257 14.60 8.28 8.56
CA ALA A 257 14.43 6.84 8.45
C ALA A 257 15.49 6.20 7.55
N VAL A 258 15.76 6.80 6.39
CA VAL A 258 16.76 6.30 5.42
C VAL A 258 18.16 6.36 5.99
N ALA A 259 18.48 7.44 6.66
CA ALA A 259 19.79 7.64 7.31
C ALA A 259 19.93 6.88 8.64
N GLN A 260 18.85 6.26 9.14
CA GLN A 260 18.78 5.66 10.48
C GLN A 260 19.24 6.63 11.57
N ALA A 261 18.88 7.92 11.42
CA ALA A 261 19.39 9.02 12.25
C ALA A 261 18.58 9.23 13.53
N GLN A 262 17.61 8.37 13.86
CA GLN A 262 16.76 8.52 15.07
C GLN A 262 17.59 8.54 16.36
N ALA A 263 18.68 7.77 16.44
CA ALA A 263 19.57 7.78 17.60
C ALA A 263 20.30 9.13 17.76
N ALA A 264 20.78 9.70 16.66
CA ALA A 264 21.43 11.03 16.67
C ALA A 264 20.43 12.13 17.03
N VAL A 265 19.16 12.02 16.59
CA VAL A 265 18.08 12.95 16.97
C VAL A 265 17.77 12.85 18.47
N LYS A 266 17.78 11.63 19.04
CA LYS A 266 17.64 11.46 20.50
C LYS A 266 18.78 12.10 21.27
N GLU A 267 20.04 11.91 20.83
CA GLU A 267 21.21 12.52 21.47
C GLU A 267 21.13 14.06 21.43
N LEU A 268 20.75 14.63 20.26
CA LEU A 268 20.51 16.06 20.14
C LEU A 268 19.42 16.53 21.10
N THR A 269 18.30 15.80 21.17
CA THR A 269 17.19 16.13 22.07
C THR A 269 17.63 16.16 23.54
N ASN A 270 18.38 15.16 23.97
CA ASN A 270 18.92 15.11 25.35
C ASN A 270 19.86 16.29 25.61
N THR A 271 20.77 16.59 24.68
CA THR A 271 21.70 17.71 24.80
C THR A 271 20.98 19.06 24.90
N LEU A 272 19.87 19.25 24.18
CA LEU A 272 19.05 20.46 24.25
C LEU A 272 18.27 20.54 25.59
N LYS A 273 17.67 19.41 26.01
CA LYS A 273 16.96 19.34 27.33
C LYS A 273 17.90 19.57 28.49
N ASP A 274 19.15 19.10 28.44
CA ASP A 274 20.18 19.36 29.46
C ASP A 274 20.54 20.86 29.58
N LYS A 275 20.31 21.61 28.50
CA LYS A 275 20.45 23.07 28.46
C LYS A 275 19.17 23.84 28.84
N ASN A 276 18.14 23.12 29.32
CA ASN A 276 16.80 23.65 29.63
C ASN A 276 16.08 24.25 28.38
N ILE A 277 16.34 23.72 27.21
CA ILE A 277 15.64 24.09 25.97
C ILE A 277 14.47 23.12 25.80
N GLU A 278 13.27 23.65 25.60
CA GLU A 278 12.09 22.83 25.32
C GLU A 278 12.19 22.21 23.92
N VAL A 279 12.06 20.88 23.83
CA VAL A 279 12.11 20.16 22.52
C VAL A 279 10.80 19.45 22.27
N LYS A 280 10.19 19.73 21.10
CA LYS A 280 8.96 19.10 20.62
C LYS A 280 9.15 18.49 19.26
N PHE A 281 8.37 17.47 18.94
CA PHE A 281 8.34 16.84 17.63
C PHE A 281 7.01 17.10 16.94
N ALA A 282 7.02 17.74 15.78
CA ALA A 282 5.83 17.91 14.96
C ALA A 282 5.83 16.84 13.86
N ILE A 283 4.95 15.86 13.99
CA ILE A 283 4.94 14.68 13.11
C ILE A 283 3.77 14.76 12.17
N HIS A 284 4.06 14.81 10.87
CA HIS A 284 3.02 14.69 9.85
C HIS A 284 2.53 13.22 9.78
N PRO A 285 1.20 12.96 9.79
CA PRO A 285 0.63 11.61 9.87
C PRO A 285 1.11 10.63 8.79
N VAL A 286 1.48 11.15 7.62
CA VAL A 286 1.98 10.36 6.49
C VAL A 286 3.46 10.63 6.18
N ALA A 287 4.21 11.24 7.11
CA ALA A 287 5.65 11.36 6.96
C ALA A 287 6.31 9.96 6.92
N GLY A 288 7.14 9.73 5.92
CA GLY A 288 7.77 8.43 5.73
C GLY A 288 7.10 7.60 4.63
N ARG A 289 7.03 6.28 4.82
CA ARG A 289 6.47 5.32 3.86
C ARG A 289 5.20 4.60 4.36
N MET A 290 4.80 4.82 5.59
CA MET A 290 3.58 4.27 6.21
C MET A 290 3.06 5.24 7.26
N PRO A 291 1.76 5.22 7.58
CA PRO A 291 1.19 6.01 8.67
C PRO A 291 1.91 5.71 9.99
N GLY A 292 2.24 6.78 10.72
CA GLY A 292 2.95 6.64 12.00
C GLY A 292 4.41 6.21 11.89
N HIS A 293 5.01 6.19 10.70
CA HIS A 293 6.40 5.74 10.50
C HIS A 293 7.37 6.50 11.41
N MET A 294 7.26 7.82 11.50
CA MET A 294 8.15 8.63 12.36
C MET A 294 7.89 8.39 13.84
N ASN A 295 6.63 8.18 14.25
CA ASN A 295 6.30 7.85 15.63
C ASN A 295 6.97 6.56 16.09
N VAL A 296 6.93 5.51 15.24
CA VAL A 296 7.58 4.23 15.55
C VAL A 296 9.10 4.39 15.69
N LEU A 297 9.75 5.12 14.79
CA LEU A 297 11.21 5.32 14.84
C LEU A 297 11.65 6.14 16.05
N LEU A 298 10.86 7.16 16.43
CA LEU A 298 11.15 7.97 17.62
C LEU A 298 10.89 7.18 18.91
N ALA A 299 9.83 6.35 18.94
CA ALA A 299 9.54 5.47 20.07
C ALA A 299 10.61 4.36 20.23
N GLU A 300 11.20 3.86 19.13
CA GLU A 300 12.29 2.88 19.15
C GLU A 300 13.52 3.38 19.93
N VAL A 301 13.72 4.70 19.95
CA VAL A 301 14.82 5.36 20.68
C VAL A 301 14.35 6.05 21.98
N ASP A 302 13.22 5.63 22.52
CA ASP A 302 12.66 6.13 23.79
C ASP A 302 12.42 7.66 23.84
N ILE A 303 11.92 8.24 22.75
CA ILE A 303 11.37 9.60 22.77
C ILE A 303 9.95 9.52 23.34
N ASP A 304 9.65 10.36 24.33
CA ASP A 304 8.36 10.37 25.01
C ASP A 304 7.23 10.77 24.06
N TYR A 305 6.09 10.07 24.15
CA TYR A 305 4.90 10.39 23.35
C TYR A 305 4.34 11.78 23.67
N GLU A 306 4.56 12.28 24.86
CA GLU A 306 4.14 13.63 25.29
C GLU A 306 4.86 14.74 24.50
N ASP A 307 6.05 14.47 23.97
CA ASP A 307 6.81 15.39 23.14
C ASP A 307 6.41 15.32 21.64
N MET A 308 5.55 14.35 21.27
CA MET A 308 5.15 14.08 19.87
C MET A 308 3.77 14.68 19.59
N PHE A 309 3.73 15.70 18.74
CA PHE A 309 2.51 16.40 18.32
C PHE A 309 2.12 16.04 16.89
N THR A 310 0.84 15.85 16.65
CA THR A 310 0.24 15.68 15.32
C THR A 310 -0.39 16.99 14.84
N LEU A 311 -0.87 17.03 13.58
CA LEU A 311 -1.46 18.23 12.96
C LEU A 311 -2.76 18.73 13.64
N GLU A 312 -3.34 17.98 14.56
CA GLU A 312 -4.64 18.26 15.17
C GLU A 312 -4.53 19.01 16.51
N ILE A 313 -3.33 19.48 16.88
CA ILE A 313 -3.10 20.20 18.14
C ILE A 313 -2.59 21.61 17.86
#